data_ed513f4ef556e3888fbaad524386ffd0
#
_entry.id   ed513f4ef556e3888fbaad524386ffd0
#
_cell.length_a   1.000
_cell.length_b   1.000
_cell.length_c   1.000
_cell.angle_alpha   90.00
_cell.angle_beta   90.00
_cell.angle_gamma   90.00
#
_symmetry.space_group_name_H-M   'P 1'
#
loop_
_entity.id
_entity.type
_entity.pdbx_description
1 polymer ?
#
loop_
_entity_poly.entity_id
_entity_poly.type
_entity_poly.pdbx_seq_one_letter_code
_entity_poly.pdbx_strand_id
1 'polypeptide(L)'
;LSGLPGLQNAWFSILAPRYHIPPHRGPTRALVRCHLALRVPAQAEKCWIRIDEQICQWEEGKCLLFDDTYEHEVTNDTPEYRAVLFLDFDRPMDRLGTWFNRFVLTIVQATHYVKDPIRNLAEWNRR
;
A
#
# COMPACT_ATOMS: atom_id res chain seq x y z
N LEU A 1 8.23 -12.44 7.59
CA LEU A 1 7.26 -12.24 6.48
C LEU A 1 7.63 -13.02 5.21
N SER A 2 8.91 -13.35 5.01
CA SER A 2 9.41 -14.06 3.82
C SER A 2 8.81 -15.47 3.57
N GLY A 3 8.00 -15.99 4.48
CA GLY A 3 7.31 -17.28 4.35
C GLY A 3 5.84 -17.19 3.91
N LEU A 4 5.32 -15.99 3.62
CA LEU A 4 3.94 -15.83 3.18
C LEU A 4 3.84 -16.05 1.66
N PRO A 5 3.03 -17.03 1.19
CA PRO A 5 2.87 -17.29 -0.23
C PRO A 5 2.31 -16.06 -0.97
N GLY A 6 2.92 -15.72 -2.10
CA GLY A 6 2.49 -14.61 -2.95
C GLY A 6 2.84 -13.22 -2.43
N LEU A 7 3.51 -13.08 -1.30
CA LEU A 7 3.97 -11.79 -0.80
C LEU A 7 5.11 -11.26 -1.69
N GLN A 8 4.90 -10.10 -2.31
CA GLN A 8 5.88 -9.43 -3.17
C GLN A 8 6.62 -8.31 -2.43
N ASN A 9 5.89 -7.51 -1.66
CA ASN A 9 6.45 -6.37 -0.94
C ASN A 9 5.84 -6.27 0.46
N ALA A 10 6.65 -5.79 1.41
CA ALA A 10 6.21 -5.49 2.77
C ALA A 10 7.03 -4.33 3.33
N TRP A 11 6.36 -3.25 3.80
CA TRP A 11 7.00 -2.13 4.48
C TRP A 11 6.04 -1.40 5.42
N PHE A 12 6.58 -0.66 6.36
CA PHE A 12 5.78 0.23 7.20
C PHE A 12 5.47 1.52 6.46
N SER A 13 4.19 1.87 6.41
CA SER A 13 3.72 3.16 5.90
C SER A 13 3.22 4.00 7.06
N ILE A 14 3.94 5.10 7.32
CA ILE A 14 3.59 6.04 8.39
C ILE A 14 3.12 7.33 7.73
N LEU A 15 1.89 7.71 8.04
CA LEU A 15 1.28 8.96 7.57
C LEU A 15 1.33 9.99 8.68
N ALA A 16 1.98 11.11 8.41
CA ALA A 16 2.14 12.21 9.37
C ALA A 16 0.80 12.88 9.72
N PRO A 17 0.73 13.54 10.89
CA PRO A 17 -0.38 14.41 11.22
C PRO A 17 -0.62 15.48 10.14
N ARG A 18 -1.88 15.80 9.88
CA ARG A 18 -2.27 16.86 8.93
C ARG A 18 -1.70 16.67 7.52
N TYR A 19 -1.54 15.42 7.09
CA TYR A 19 -0.97 15.10 5.79
C TYR A 19 -2.02 14.48 4.85
N HIS A 20 -1.94 14.87 3.58
CA HIS A 20 -2.78 14.36 2.51
C HIS A 20 -1.91 13.79 1.38
N ILE A 21 -2.20 12.57 0.98
CA ILE A 21 -1.65 11.95 -0.24
C ILE A 21 -2.68 12.17 -1.34
N PRO A 22 -2.34 12.94 -2.39
CA PRO A 22 -3.30 13.28 -3.44
C PRO A 22 -3.74 12.06 -4.25
N PRO A 23 -4.85 12.16 -5.00
CA PRO A 23 -5.36 11.09 -5.84
C PRO A 23 -4.29 10.56 -6.78
N HIS A 24 -4.12 9.24 -6.78
CA HIS A 24 -3.17 8.53 -7.65
C HIS A 24 -3.65 7.11 -7.92
N ARG A 25 -2.97 6.41 -8.83
CA ARG A 25 -3.25 5.02 -9.19
C ARG A 25 -1.97 4.19 -9.14
N GLY A 26 -2.09 2.94 -8.72
CA GLY A 26 -1.00 1.97 -8.83
C GLY A 26 -0.72 1.57 -10.28
N PRO A 27 0.49 1.04 -10.56
CA PRO A 27 0.96 0.82 -11.92
C PRO A 27 0.43 -0.46 -12.56
N THR A 28 -0.12 -1.41 -11.79
CA THR A 28 -0.45 -2.73 -12.33
C THR A 28 -1.56 -3.43 -11.56
N ARG A 29 -2.41 -4.16 -12.28
CA ARG A 29 -3.41 -5.08 -11.72
C ARG A 29 -2.83 -6.41 -11.25
N ALA A 30 -1.52 -6.59 -11.36
CA ALA A 30 -0.82 -7.81 -10.98
C ALA A 30 -0.88 -8.10 -9.48
N LEU A 31 -1.12 -7.07 -8.67
CA LEU A 31 -1.07 -7.12 -7.22
C LEU A 31 -2.43 -6.79 -6.59
N VAL A 32 -2.60 -7.31 -5.39
CA VAL A 32 -3.63 -6.88 -4.44
C VAL A 32 -2.91 -6.27 -3.23
N ARG A 33 -3.35 -5.09 -2.82
CA ARG A 33 -2.77 -4.36 -1.71
C ARG A 33 -3.51 -4.60 -0.41
N CYS A 34 -2.77 -4.87 0.64
CA CYS A 34 -3.28 -5.02 2.00
C CYS A 34 -2.64 -3.98 2.92
N HIS A 35 -3.43 -3.23 3.63
CA HIS A 35 -3.00 -2.41 4.76
C HIS A 35 -3.41 -3.10 6.07
N LEU A 36 -2.48 -3.71 6.78
CA LEU A 36 -2.72 -4.13 8.16
C LEU A 36 -2.52 -2.93 9.09
N ALA A 37 -3.61 -2.47 9.71
CA ALA A 37 -3.57 -1.31 10.58
C ALA A 37 -2.87 -1.63 11.91
N LEU A 38 -1.79 -0.90 12.19
CA LEU A 38 -1.00 -1.04 13.41
C LEU A 38 -1.27 0.07 14.43
N ARG A 39 -1.53 1.28 13.93
CA ARG A 39 -1.91 2.44 14.73
C ARG A 39 -2.87 3.32 13.94
N VAL A 40 -4.01 3.60 14.53
CA VAL A 40 -5.02 4.50 13.95
C VAL A 40 -5.24 5.65 14.92
N PRO A 41 -5.33 6.92 14.45
CA PRO A 41 -5.65 8.07 15.30
C PRO A 41 -6.95 7.87 16.07
N ALA A 42 -7.04 8.45 17.26
CA ALA A 42 -8.26 8.38 18.09
C ALA A 42 -9.50 8.96 17.39
N GLN A 43 -9.30 10.01 16.54
CA GLN A 43 -10.33 10.56 15.67
C GLN A 43 -10.32 9.84 14.30
N ALA A 44 -10.65 8.55 14.30
CA ALA A 44 -10.54 7.70 13.11
C ALA A 44 -11.34 8.21 11.91
N GLU A 45 -12.46 8.90 12.15
CA GLU A 45 -13.30 9.50 11.11
C GLU A 45 -12.62 10.60 10.30
N LYS A 46 -11.54 11.17 10.82
CA LYS A 46 -10.70 12.18 10.16
C LYS A 46 -9.45 11.58 9.48
N CYS A 47 -9.29 10.27 9.58
CA CYS A 47 -8.19 9.54 8.97
C CYS A 47 -8.74 8.42 8.09
N TRP A 48 -8.73 8.63 6.77
CA TRP A 48 -9.43 7.77 5.83
C TRP A 48 -8.64 7.60 4.52
N ILE A 49 -9.01 6.58 3.78
CA ILE A 49 -8.63 6.34 2.39
C ILE A 49 -9.90 6.33 1.53
N ARG A 50 -9.90 7.07 0.43
CA ARG A 50 -10.89 6.94 -0.62
C ARG A 50 -10.33 6.03 -1.70
N ILE A 51 -11.10 5.04 -2.10
CA ILE A 51 -10.78 4.13 -3.19
C ILE A 51 -11.95 4.21 -4.17
N ASP A 52 -11.70 4.75 -5.36
CA ASP A 52 -12.73 5.14 -6.32
C ASP A 52 -13.76 6.08 -5.65
N GLU A 53 -15.01 5.66 -5.50
CA GLU A 53 -16.06 6.42 -4.83
C GLU A 53 -16.28 6.04 -3.36
N GLN A 54 -15.52 5.06 -2.84
CA GLN A 54 -15.71 4.54 -1.48
C GLN A 54 -14.69 5.11 -0.50
N ILE A 55 -15.19 5.66 0.60
CA ILE A 55 -14.36 6.07 1.73
C ILE A 55 -14.29 4.91 2.72
N CYS A 56 -13.06 4.49 3.05
CA CYS A 56 -12.77 3.44 4.00
C CYS A 56 -11.93 4.00 5.16
N GLN A 57 -12.12 3.42 6.35
CA GLN A 57 -11.34 3.72 7.54
C GLN A 57 -10.55 2.48 7.96
N TRP A 58 -9.44 2.69 8.62
CA TRP A 58 -8.67 1.60 9.21
C TRP A 58 -9.17 1.30 10.62
N GLU A 59 -9.11 0.02 10.99
CA GLU A 59 -9.30 -0.45 12.36
C GLU A 59 -8.04 -1.21 12.80
N GLU A 60 -7.48 -0.87 13.97
CA GLU A 60 -6.26 -1.53 14.47
C GLU A 60 -6.42 -3.06 14.53
N GLY A 61 -5.40 -3.77 14.04
CA GLY A 61 -5.38 -5.21 13.94
C GLY A 61 -6.15 -5.80 12.76
N LYS A 62 -6.85 -4.97 11.96
CA LYS A 62 -7.58 -5.44 10.78
C LYS A 62 -6.87 -5.09 9.48
N CYS A 63 -7.13 -5.88 8.46
CA CYS A 63 -6.64 -5.70 7.10
C CYS A 63 -7.67 -5.00 6.24
N LEU A 64 -7.24 -3.95 5.53
CA LEU A 64 -7.97 -3.33 4.44
C LEU A 64 -7.36 -3.82 3.12
N LEU A 65 -8.12 -4.59 2.33
CA LEU A 65 -7.70 -5.12 1.04
C LEU A 65 -8.31 -4.31 -0.09
N PHE A 66 -7.50 -3.90 -1.07
CA PHE A 66 -7.99 -3.19 -2.24
C PHE A 66 -7.09 -3.35 -3.46
N ASP A 67 -7.65 -3.04 -4.62
CA ASP A 67 -6.94 -2.93 -5.89
C ASP A 67 -6.45 -1.49 -6.06
N ASP A 68 -5.14 -1.27 -6.01
CA ASP A 68 -4.54 0.06 -6.08
C ASP A 68 -4.58 0.68 -7.48
N THR A 69 -5.00 -0.05 -8.50
CA THR A 69 -5.22 0.51 -9.84
C THR A 69 -6.46 1.40 -9.93
N TYR A 70 -7.39 1.27 -8.99
CA TYR A 70 -8.42 2.29 -8.79
C TYR A 70 -7.81 3.56 -8.22
N GLU A 71 -8.35 4.70 -8.62
CA GLU A 71 -7.90 5.97 -8.07
C GLU A 71 -8.14 6.00 -6.57
N HIS A 72 -7.10 6.32 -5.82
CA HIS A 72 -7.19 6.41 -4.37
C HIS A 72 -6.38 7.58 -3.83
N GLU A 73 -6.83 8.10 -2.71
CA GLU A 73 -6.20 9.16 -1.95
C GLU A 73 -6.30 8.86 -0.45
N VAL A 74 -5.40 9.44 0.32
CA VAL A 74 -5.35 9.21 1.77
C VAL A 74 -5.28 10.55 2.49
N THR A 75 -6.11 10.71 3.50
CA THR A 75 -6.12 11.88 4.37
C THR A 75 -5.94 11.49 5.82
N ASN A 76 -5.09 12.21 6.52
CA ASN A 76 -4.97 12.19 7.96
C ASN A 76 -5.13 13.62 8.49
N ASP A 77 -6.36 14.04 8.77
CA ASP A 77 -6.66 15.35 9.35
C ASP A 77 -6.74 15.31 10.89
N THR A 78 -5.78 14.57 11.48
CA THR A 78 -5.65 14.45 12.94
C THR A 78 -4.29 14.96 13.41
N PRO A 79 -4.08 15.20 14.71
CA PRO A 79 -2.77 15.53 15.28
C PRO A 79 -1.89 14.30 15.52
N GLU A 80 -2.32 13.09 15.19
CA GLU A 80 -1.64 11.84 15.46
C GLU A 80 -1.13 11.17 14.17
N TYR A 81 -0.12 10.29 14.30
CA TYR A 81 0.38 9.46 13.20
C TYR A 81 -0.54 8.26 12.96
N ARG A 82 -0.75 7.91 11.68
CA ARG A 82 -1.30 6.62 11.29
C ARG A 82 -0.16 5.71 10.83
N ALA A 83 -0.12 4.46 11.32
CA ALA A 83 0.84 3.45 10.88
C ALA A 83 0.12 2.20 10.39
N VAL A 84 0.48 1.72 9.20
CA VAL A 84 0.05 0.44 8.65
C VAL A 84 1.25 -0.38 8.20
N LEU A 85 1.15 -1.70 8.31
CA LEU A 85 2.01 -2.60 7.55
C LEU A 85 1.39 -2.75 6.16
N PHE A 86 2.12 -2.30 5.18
CA PHE A 86 1.74 -2.28 3.78
C PHE A 86 2.26 -3.56 3.13
N LEU A 87 1.38 -4.32 2.51
CA LEU A 87 1.67 -5.61 1.93
C LEU A 87 1.10 -5.67 0.51
N ASP A 88 1.93 -6.09 -0.44
CA ASP A 88 1.49 -6.39 -1.80
C ASP A 88 1.58 -7.90 -2.03
N PHE A 89 0.47 -8.48 -2.44
CA PHE A 89 0.37 -9.90 -2.78
C PHE A 89 0.09 -10.09 -4.26
N ASP A 90 0.59 -11.20 -4.81
CA ASP A 90 0.18 -11.66 -6.14
C ASP A 90 -1.35 -11.78 -6.20
N ARG A 91 -1.95 -11.22 -7.24
CA ARG A 91 -3.37 -11.44 -7.50
C ARG A 91 -3.58 -12.91 -7.89
N PRO A 92 -4.49 -13.63 -7.23
CA PRO A 92 -4.84 -15.00 -7.64
C PRO A 92 -5.36 -15.01 -9.09
N MET A 93 -4.74 -15.80 -9.94
CA MET A 93 -5.08 -15.97 -11.36
C MET A 93 -4.96 -17.43 -11.76
N ASP A 94 -5.48 -17.79 -12.95
CA ASP A 94 -5.20 -19.07 -13.56
C ASP A 94 -3.70 -19.21 -13.92
N ARG A 95 -3.28 -20.39 -14.37
CA ARG A 95 -1.85 -20.70 -14.63
C ARG A 95 -1.23 -19.78 -15.69
N LEU A 96 -1.97 -19.45 -16.75
CA LEU A 96 -1.51 -18.58 -17.82
C LEU A 96 -1.44 -17.13 -17.36
N GLY A 97 -2.48 -16.66 -16.66
CA GLY A 97 -2.52 -15.33 -16.05
C GLY A 97 -1.39 -15.15 -15.03
N THR A 98 -1.10 -16.16 -14.21
CA THR A 98 0.01 -16.13 -13.25
C THR A 98 1.37 -15.98 -13.94
N TRP A 99 1.61 -16.69 -15.05
CA TRP A 99 2.85 -16.56 -15.82
C TRP A 99 3.00 -15.15 -16.41
N PHE A 100 1.94 -14.65 -17.05
CA PHE A 100 1.93 -13.30 -17.61
C PHE A 100 2.10 -12.23 -16.53
N ASN A 101 1.43 -12.40 -15.39
CA ASN A 101 1.53 -11.50 -14.24
C ASN A 101 2.96 -11.40 -13.70
N ARG A 102 3.66 -12.53 -13.56
CA ARG A 102 5.06 -12.56 -13.13
C ARG A 102 5.97 -11.82 -14.13
N PHE A 103 5.71 -11.96 -15.41
CA PHE A 103 6.46 -11.23 -16.45
C PHE A 103 6.26 -9.71 -16.31
N VAL A 104 5.01 -9.26 -16.15
CA VAL A 104 4.68 -7.84 -15.95
C VAL A 104 5.30 -7.30 -14.65
N LEU A 105 5.22 -8.06 -13.56
CA LEU A 105 5.83 -7.67 -12.28
C LEU A 105 7.34 -7.50 -12.39
N THR A 106 8.03 -8.37 -13.12
CA THR A 106 9.47 -8.26 -13.34
C THR A 106 9.82 -6.94 -14.05
N ILE A 107 9.01 -6.51 -15.01
CA ILE A 107 9.19 -5.23 -15.70
C ILE A 107 8.93 -4.07 -14.74
N VAL A 108 7.83 -4.09 -14.00
CA VAL A 108 7.45 -3.02 -13.05
C VAL A 108 8.50 -2.85 -11.95
N GLN A 109 9.01 -3.96 -11.38
CA GLN A 109 10.06 -3.94 -10.36
C GLN A 109 11.40 -3.40 -10.89
N ALA A 110 11.65 -3.51 -12.19
CA ALA A 110 12.83 -2.94 -12.85
C ALA A 110 12.73 -1.42 -13.05
N THR A 111 11.53 -0.83 -12.93
CA THR A 111 11.30 0.61 -13.13
C THR A 111 11.65 1.44 -11.90
N HIS A 112 11.82 2.75 -12.10
CA HIS A 112 12.05 3.71 -11.01
C HIS A 112 10.91 3.77 -9.98
N TYR A 113 9.71 3.38 -10.36
CA TYR A 113 8.52 3.43 -9.52
C TYR A 113 8.66 2.61 -8.21
N VAL A 114 9.37 1.48 -8.26
CA VAL A 114 9.63 0.64 -7.09
C VAL A 114 10.97 0.96 -6.43
N LYS A 115 11.96 1.39 -7.23
CA LYS A 115 13.32 1.64 -6.74
C LYS A 115 13.44 2.91 -5.88
N ASP A 116 12.66 3.94 -6.18
CA ASP A 116 12.75 5.23 -5.49
C ASP A 116 12.30 5.17 -4.01
N PRO A 117 11.19 4.52 -3.63
CA PRO A 117 10.85 4.33 -2.22
C PRO A 117 11.89 3.54 -1.43
N ILE A 118 12.46 2.48 -2.04
CA ILE A 118 13.49 1.65 -1.41
C ILE A 118 14.79 2.45 -1.20
N ARG A 119 15.18 3.26 -2.18
CA ARG A 119 16.35 4.14 -2.09
C ARG A 119 16.17 5.19 -0.99
N ASN A 120 15.00 5.81 -0.91
CA ASN A 120 14.69 6.81 0.11
C ASN A 120 14.71 6.22 1.53
N LEU A 121 14.23 4.98 1.72
CA LEU A 121 14.34 4.24 2.98
C LEU A 121 15.80 3.94 3.35
N ALA A 122 16.61 3.54 2.37
CA ALA A 122 18.03 3.25 2.59
C ALA A 122 18.84 4.52 2.95
N GLU A 123 18.45 5.67 2.42
CA GLU A 123 19.05 6.96 2.77
C GLU A 123 18.62 7.45 4.16
N TRP A 124 17.37 7.21 4.53
CA TRP A 124 16.85 7.52 5.87
C TRP A 124 17.59 6.73 6.97
N ASN A 125 17.80 5.42 6.75
CA ASN A 125 18.49 4.56 7.71
C ASN A 125 20.00 4.84 7.86
N ARG A 126 20.57 5.70 7.00
CA ARG A 126 21.99 6.13 7.06
C ARG A 126 22.21 7.46 7.79
N ARG A 127 21.13 8.15 8.17
CA ARG A 127 21.16 9.39 8.97
C ARG A 127 20.99 9.09 10.45
#